data_15f85f0e09485373534e0cb106a6ea05
#
_entry.id   15f85f0e09485373534e0cb106a6ea05
#
_cell.length_a   1.000
_cell.length_b   1.000
_cell.length_c   1.000
_cell.angle_alpha   90.00
_cell.angle_beta   90.00
_cell.angle_gamma   90.00
#
_symmetry.space_group_name_H-M   'P 1'
#
loop_
_entity.id
_entity.type
_entity.pdbx_description
1 polymer ?
#
loop_
_entity_poly.entity_id
_entity_poly.type
_entity_poly.pdbx_seq_one_letter_code
_entity_poly.pdbx_strand_id
1 'polypeptide(L)'
;MLTKISAGAPYGIATGPDGALWFTLVHQGCVGRLVPGEEPVVHQLDHLDGGPTVITPGADGAMWFTEFQGGRVGRITPSGEVTAFEASSPYGIVAGADGAMWFTCMQTDRIGRIKDGELTEFEVPGGMPSGIAAGPDDALWFTLNQGDAIGRITLSGEVTVHPLPTAGAAPVHITAGPDGALWFVEIGAGQVGRIDVTGKITEYPLPDRAARPHAIVTGPDGALWFTEWATGRLGRITVDGTIEEYALPEISAQAAEPHGLTVGPDGAIWVALETGALARIEVPGS
;
A
#
# COMPACT_ATOMS: atom_id res chain seq x y z
N MET A 1 -2.68 -20.96 -0.67
CA MET A 1 -3.32 -21.24 -1.99
C MET A 1 -2.88 -20.18 -2.98
N LEU A 2 -2.73 -20.53 -4.26
CA LEU A 2 -2.36 -19.60 -5.33
C LEU A 2 -3.50 -19.48 -6.34
N THR A 3 -3.88 -18.25 -6.69
CA THR A 3 -4.76 -17.95 -7.82
C THR A 3 -3.92 -17.31 -8.92
N LYS A 4 -3.76 -18.01 -10.05
CA LYS A 4 -3.02 -17.49 -11.20
C LYS A 4 -3.77 -16.35 -11.86
N ILE A 5 -3.05 -15.29 -12.20
CA ILE A 5 -3.56 -14.15 -12.95
C ILE A 5 -2.97 -14.19 -14.35
N SER A 6 -3.69 -14.84 -15.25
CA SER A 6 -3.24 -15.02 -16.64
C SER A 6 -3.14 -13.69 -17.43
N ALA A 7 -3.79 -12.64 -16.94
CA ALA A 7 -3.80 -11.32 -17.56
C ALA A 7 -2.54 -10.49 -17.29
N GLY A 8 -1.67 -10.88 -16.35
CA GLY A 8 -0.44 -10.11 -16.08
C GLY A 8 0.09 -10.23 -14.66
N ALA A 9 0.88 -9.23 -14.28
CA ALA A 9 1.64 -9.14 -13.04
C ALA A 9 0.90 -8.25 -12.00
N PRO A 10 0.26 -8.83 -10.97
CA PRO A 10 -0.38 -8.06 -9.90
C PRO A 10 0.65 -7.28 -9.07
N TYR A 11 0.32 -6.01 -8.76
CA TYR A 11 1.17 -5.13 -7.97
C TYR A 11 0.49 -4.65 -6.68
N GLY A 12 -0.51 -3.79 -6.77
CA GLY A 12 -1.35 -3.38 -5.64
C GLY A 12 -2.53 -4.32 -5.44
N ILE A 13 -2.99 -4.50 -4.20
CA ILE A 13 -4.17 -5.28 -3.87
C ILE A 13 -4.89 -4.69 -2.67
N ALA A 14 -6.22 -4.67 -2.71
CA ALA A 14 -7.07 -4.26 -1.58
C ALA A 14 -8.38 -5.04 -1.58
N THR A 15 -9.00 -5.18 -0.41
CA THR A 15 -10.37 -5.69 -0.29
C THR A 15 -11.34 -4.55 -0.55
N GLY A 16 -12.23 -4.76 -1.51
CA GLY A 16 -13.24 -3.78 -1.89
C GLY A 16 -14.48 -3.80 -0.98
N PRO A 17 -15.30 -2.74 -1.03
CA PRO A 17 -16.54 -2.64 -0.26
C PRO A 17 -17.59 -3.66 -0.69
N ASP A 18 -17.42 -4.27 -1.86
CA ASP A 18 -18.25 -5.36 -2.42
C ASP A 18 -17.80 -6.75 -1.96
N GLY A 19 -16.80 -6.84 -1.06
CA GLY A 19 -16.24 -8.09 -0.56
C GLY A 19 -15.36 -8.83 -1.57
N ALA A 20 -15.01 -8.24 -2.69
CA ALA A 20 -14.05 -8.79 -3.64
C ALA A 20 -12.63 -8.27 -3.37
N LEU A 21 -11.63 -8.99 -3.86
CA LEU A 21 -10.27 -8.52 -3.95
C LEU A 21 -10.12 -7.71 -5.25
N TRP A 22 -9.55 -6.52 -5.14
CA TRP A 22 -9.23 -5.66 -6.27
C TRP A 22 -7.72 -5.50 -6.36
N PHE A 23 -7.17 -5.60 -7.56
CA PHE A 23 -5.72 -5.55 -7.76
C PHE A 23 -5.35 -4.80 -9.04
N THR A 24 -4.18 -4.19 -9.04
CA THR A 24 -3.63 -3.50 -10.20
C THR A 24 -2.73 -4.41 -11.00
N LEU A 25 -2.73 -4.26 -12.32
CA LEU A 25 -1.84 -4.92 -13.26
C LEU A 25 -0.96 -3.84 -13.91
N VAL A 26 0.13 -3.52 -13.24
CA VAL A 26 0.95 -2.32 -13.50
C VAL A 26 1.49 -2.24 -14.93
N HIS A 27 1.89 -3.37 -15.50
CA HIS A 27 2.47 -3.43 -16.85
C HIS A 27 1.42 -3.56 -17.97
N GLN A 28 0.16 -3.84 -17.62
CA GLN A 28 -0.92 -4.10 -18.57
C GLN A 28 -1.94 -2.94 -18.64
N GLY A 29 -1.80 -1.92 -17.77
CA GLY A 29 -2.79 -0.85 -17.68
C GLY A 29 -4.19 -1.34 -17.35
N CYS A 30 -4.30 -2.29 -16.41
CA CYS A 30 -5.57 -2.91 -16.05
C CYS A 30 -5.81 -2.88 -14.53
N VAL A 31 -7.08 -3.01 -14.15
CA VAL A 31 -7.51 -3.31 -12.78
C VAL A 31 -8.26 -4.62 -12.80
N GLY A 32 -7.89 -5.55 -11.92
CA GLY A 32 -8.54 -6.84 -11.76
C GLY A 32 -9.45 -6.88 -10.54
N ARG A 33 -10.50 -7.70 -10.61
CA ARG A 33 -11.44 -8.00 -9.52
C ARG A 33 -11.57 -9.52 -9.37
N LEU A 34 -11.41 -10.02 -8.15
CA LEU A 34 -11.51 -11.44 -7.81
C LEU A 34 -12.43 -11.64 -6.61
N VAL A 35 -13.52 -12.38 -6.82
CA VAL A 35 -14.25 -12.99 -5.71
C VAL A 35 -13.56 -14.31 -5.37
N PRO A 36 -13.16 -14.57 -4.13
CA PRO A 36 -12.48 -15.82 -3.78
C PRO A 36 -13.28 -17.05 -4.19
N GLY A 37 -12.65 -17.93 -5.00
CA GLY A 37 -13.29 -19.11 -5.57
C GLY A 37 -13.89 -18.93 -6.98
N GLU A 38 -13.86 -17.72 -7.53
CA GLU A 38 -14.30 -17.43 -8.91
C GLU A 38 -13.10 -17.11 -9.81
N GLU A 39 -13.32 -17.02 -11.10
CA GLU A 39 -12.31 -16.52 -12.05
C GLU A 39 -12.20 -15.00 -11.96
N PRO A 40 -10.98 -14.44 -12.05
CA PRO A 40 -10.79 -13.00 -12.00
C PRO A 40 -11.39 -12.29 -13.23
N VAL A 41 -12.05 -11.16 -12.99
CA VAL A 41 -12.49 -10.23 -14.03
C VAL A 41 -11.47 -9.12 -14.17
N VAL A 42 -11.07 -8.79 -15.39
CA VAL A 42 -10.07 -7.74 -15.68
C VAL A 42 -10.72 -6.62 -16.47
N HIS A 43 -10.54 -5.40 -15.98
CA HIS A 43 -11.01 -4.16 -16.59
C HIS A 43 -9.82 -3.44 -17.22
N GLN A 44 -9.86 -3.31 -18.55
CA GLN A 44 -8.86 -2.54 -19.29
C GLN A 44 -9.09 -1.06 -19.07
N LEU A 45 -8.04 -0.33 -18.67
CA LEU A 45 -8.08 1.11 -18.57
C LEU A 45 -7.88 1.76 -19.97
N ASP A 46 -8.35 2.97 -20.12
CA ASP A 46 -8.21 3.75 -21.37
C ASP A 46 -6.76 4.20 -21.62
N HIS A 47 -5.93 4.22 -20.58
CA HIS A 47 -4.52 4.60 -20.62
C HIS A 47 -3.64 3.35 -20.35
N LEU A 48 -3.27 2.64 -21.42
CA LEU A 48 -2.56 1.35 -21.32
C LEU A 48 -1.20 1.45 -20.61
N ASP A 49 -0.49 2.56 -20.82
CA ASP A 49 0.83 2.84 -20.23
C ASP A 49 0.73 3.63 -18.91
N GLY A 50 -0.47 3.71 -18.33
CA GLY A 50 -0.74 4.49 -17.10
C GLY A 50 -0.03 3.98 -15.86
N GLY A 51 0.33 2.70 -15.85
CA GLY A 51 1.01 2.06 -14.72
C GLY A 51 0.20 2.13 -13.42
N PRO A 52 -0.98 1.48 -13.34
CA PRO A 52 -1.75 1.46 -12.11
C PRO A 52 -0.96 0.76 -11.00
N THR A 53 -0.78 1.44 -9.85
CA THR A 53 0.07 0.98 -8.75
C THR A 53 -0.73 0.64 -7.50
N VAL A 54 -1.02 1.61 -6.65
CA VAL A 54 -1.74 1.39 -5.40
C VAL A 54 -3.24 1.48 -5.63
N ILE A 55 -4.00 0.63 -4.95
CA ILE A 55 -5.47 0.58 -5.00
C ILE A 55 -6.04 0.51 -3.58
N THR A 56 -7.13 1.23 -3.33
CA THR A 56 -7.77 1.32 -2.00
C THR A 56 -9.28 1.52 -2.15
N PRO A 57 -10.10 1.08 -1.19
CA PRO A 57 -11.53 1.42 -1.18
C PRO A 57 -11.74 2.90 -0.84
N GLY A 58 -12.67 3.54 -1.55
CA GLY A 58 -13.18 4.87 -1.23
C GLY A 58 -14.43 4.82 -0.35
N ALA A 59 -14.72 5.94 0.34
CA ALA A 59 -15.94 6.09 1.14
C ALA A 59 -17.24 6.09 0.29
N ASP A 60 -17.11 6.28 -1.02
CA ASP A 60 -18.19 6.31 -2.01
C ASP A 60 -18.58 4.93 -2.57
N GLY A 61 -18.00 3.84 -2.03
CA GLY A 61 -18.25 2.47 -2.46
C GLY A 61 -17.56 2.05 -3.77
N ALA A 62 -16.66 2.87 -4.30
CA ALA A 62 -15.79 2.55 -5.42
C ALA A 62 -14.38 2.21 -4.97
N MET A 63 -13.58 1.64 -5.86
CA MET A 63 -12.15 1.52 -5.67
C MET A 63 -11.45 2.72 -6.30
N TRP A 64 -10.42 3.20 -5.65
CA TRP A 64 -9.57 4.29 -6.13
C TRP A 64 -8.14 3.79 -6.30
N PHE A 65 -7.49 4.17 -7.36
CA PHE A 65 -6.14 3.72 -7.69
C PHE A 65 -5.30 4.85 -8.30
N THR A 66 -3.99 4.70 -8.21
CA THR A 66 -3.05 5.66 -8.78
C THR A 66 -2.47 5.11 -10.08
N GLU A 67 -2.40 5.93 -11.12
CA GLU A 67 -1.69 5.67 -12.38
C GLU A 67 -0.41 6.52 -12.39
N PHE A 68 0.67 5.97 -11.83
CA PHE A 68 1.92 6.72 -11.60
C PHE A 68 2.52 7.29 -12.89
N GLN A 69 2.62 6.47 -13.93
CA GLN A 69 3.15 6.89 -15.24
C GLN A 69 2.11 7.72 -16.02
N GLY A 70 0.84 7.41 -15.83
CA GLY A 70 -0.28 8.10 -16.46
C GLY A 70 -0.57 9.49 -15.89
N GLY A 71 -0.03 9.81 -14.71
CA GLY A 71 -0.29 11.08 -14.06
C GLY A 71 -1.75 11.28 -13.69
N ARG A 72 -2.44 10.22 -13.23
CA ARG A 72 -3.87 10.27 -12.89
C ARG A 72 -4.17 9.47 -11.63
N VAL A 73 -5.22 9.90 -10.94
CA VAL A 73 -5.92 9.08 -9.95
C VAL A 73 -7.19 8.54 -10.59
N GLY A 74 -7.30 7.22 -10.69
CA GLY A 74 -8.44 6.52 -11.24
C GLY A 74 -9.44 6.10 -10.17
N ARG A 75 -10.70 6.00 -10.55
CA ARG A 75 -11.82 5.50 -9.75
C ARG A 75 -12.59 4.48 -10.56
N ILE A 76 -12.85 3.30 -10.01
CA ILE A 76 -13.61 2.23 -10.65
C ILE A 76 -14.73 1.75 -9.72
N THR A 77 -15.97 1.71 -10.25
CA THR A 77 -17.11 1.15 -9.52
C THR A 77 -17.11 -0.38 -9.57
N PRO A 78 -17.86 -1.07 -8.67
CA PRO A 78 -18.04 -2.52 -8.77
C PRO A 78 -18.64 -3.01 -10.09
N SER A 79 -19.36 -2.14 -10.83
CA SER A 79 -19.87 -2.41 -12.18
C SER A 79 -18.83 -2.23 -13.29
N GLY A 80 -17.62 -1.73 -12.98
CA GLY A 80 -16.55 -1.53 -13.94
C GLY A 80 -16.55 -0.16 -14.62
N GLU A 81 -17.35 0.81 -14.16
CA GLU A 81 -17.32 2.18 -14.67
C GLU A 81 -16.07 2.91 -14.14
N VAL A 82 -15.26 3.44 -15.05
CA VAL A 82 -13.99 4.12 -14.73
C VAL A 82 -14.14 5.63 -14.92
N THR A 83 -13.63 6.40 -13.97
CA THR A 83 -13.41 7.85 -14.06
C THR A 83 -11.98 8.16 -13.61
N ALA A 84 -11.41 9.27 -14.05
CA ALA A 84 -10.03 9.64 -13.68
C ALA A 84 -9.91 11.15 -13.45
N PHE A 85 -8.91 11.52 -12.63
CA PHE A 85 -8.56 12.88 -12.27
C PHE A 85 -7.08 13.09 -12.57
N GLU A 86 -6.72 14.15 -13.27
CA GLU A 86 -5.32 14.51 -13.55
C GLU A 86 -4.59 14.79 -12.23
N ALA A 87 -3.41 14.20 -12.07
CA ALA A 87 -2.57 14.35 -10.88
C ALA A 87 -1.10 14.17 -11.24
N SER A 88 -0.19 14.82 -10.51
CA SER A 88 1.24 14.76 -10.82
C SER A 88 1.91 13.58 -10.09
N SER A 89 2.30 12.53 -10.82
CA SER A 89 3.03 11.36 -10.30
C SER A 89 2.42 10.75 -9.03
N PRO A 90 1.10 10.43 -9.02
CA PRO A 90 0.42 9.90 -7.84
C PRO A 90 0.91 8.48 -7.54
N TYR A 91 1.13 8.16 -6.24
CA TYR A 91 1.61 6.83 -5.85
C TYR A 91 0.79 6.21 -4.71
N GLY A 92 1.04 6.55 -3.45
CA GLY A 92 0.21 6.10 -2.33
C GLY A 92 -1.14 6.77 -2.32
N ILE A 93 -2.21 6.06 -1.95
CA ILE A 93 -3.58 6.61 -1.88
C ILE A 93 -4.36 5.98 -0.74
N VAL A 94 -5.16 6.80 -0.04
CA VAL A 94 -5.99 6.38 1.09
C VAL A 94 -7.22 7.28 1.22
N ALA A 95 -8.30 6.75 1.78
CA ALA A 95 -9.46 7.55 2.20
C ALA A 95 -9.15 8.27 3.53
N GLY A 96 -9.35 9.58 3.57
CA GLY A 96 -9.23 10.38 4.78
C GLY A 96 -10.50 10.36 5.63
N ALA A 97 -10.38 10.77 6.90
CA ALA A 97 -11.52 10.88 7.82
C ALA A 97 -12.58 11.91 7.37
N ASP A 98 -12.20 12.83 6.48
CA ASP A 98 -13.09 13.81 5.86
C ASP A 98 -13.86 13.28 4.63
N GLY A 99 -13.72 11.99 4.30
CA GLY A 99 -14.31 11.33 3.15
C GLY A 99 -13.66 11.67 1.81
N ALA A 100 -12.55 12.43 1.81
CA ALA A 100 -11.76 12.71 0.61
C ALA A 100 -10.76 11.57 0.33
N MET A 101 -10.32 11.47 -0.92
CA MET A 101 -9.16 10.63 -1.27
C MET A 101 -7.89 11.46 -1.19
N TRP A 102 -6.94 11.00 -0.38
CA TRP A 102 -5.65 11.62 -0.19
C TRP A 102 -4.57 10.75 -0.82
N PHE A 103 -3.63 11.37 -1.53
CA PHE A 103 -2.57 10.64 -2.23
C PHE A 103 -1.25 11.39 -2.24
N THR A 104 -0.16 10.66 -2.37
CA THR A 104 1.17 11.23 -2.51
C THR A 104 1.48 11.56 -3.96
N CYS A 105 2.14 12.70 -4.20
CA CYS A 105 2.67 13.11 -5.50
C CYS A 105 4.20 12.97 -5.46
N MET A 106 4.69 11.79 -5.80
CA MET A 106 6.02 11.29 -5.48
C MET A 106 7.16 12.16 -6.05
N GLN A 107 7.02 12.67 -7.27
CA GLN A 107 8.07 13.44 -7.96
C GLN A 107 7.95 14.95 -7.79
N THR A 108 6.87 15.43 -7.17
CA THR A 108 6.61 16.87 -7.00
C THR A 108 6.59 17.32 -5.57
N ASP A 109 6.90 16.41 -4.63
CA ASP A 109 6.91 16.68 -3.19
C ASP A 109 5.61 17.31 -2.70
N ARG A 110 4.46 16.68 -3.04
CA ARG A 110 3.13 17.15 -2.67
C ARG A 110 2.26 16.02 -2.13
N ILE A 111 1.26 16.41 -1.38
CA ILE A 111 0.10 15.55 -1.05
C ILE A 111 -1.11 16.12 -1.78
N GLY A 112 -1.76 15.28 -2.58
CA GLY A 112 -3.00 15.59 -3.27
C GLY A 112 -4.22 15.15 -2.47
N ARG A 113 -5.33 15.87 -2.62
CA ARG A 113 -6.64 15.58 -2.03
C ARG A 113 -7.72 15.78 -3.07
N ILE A 114 -8.50 14.74 -3.33
CA ILE A 114 -9.70 14.80 -4.18
C ILE A 114 -10.93 14.72 -3.27
N LYS A 115 -11.75 15.77 -3.29
CA LYS A 115 -13.03 15.82 -2.59
C LYS A 115 -14.10 16.44 -3.49
N ASP A 116 -15.25 15.79 -3.61
CA ASP A 116 -16.38 16.27 -4.42
C ASP A 116 -15.97 16.57 -5.89
N GLY A 117 -14.96 15.83 -6.41
CA GLY A 117 -14.41 16.01 -7.75
C GLY A 117 -13.39 17.12 -7.90
N GLU A 118 -13.06 17.85 -6.83
CA GLU A 118 -12.06 18.91 -6.84
C GLU A 118 -10.72 18.42 -6.28
N LEU A 119 -9.64 18.74 -7.01
CA LEU A 119 -8.26 18.49 -6.60
C LEU A 119 -7.69 19.68 -5.84
N THR A 120 -7.10 19.41 -4.68
CA THR A 120 -6.28 20.34 -3.91
C THR A 120 -4.93 19.70 -3.66
N GLU A 121 -3.85 20.45 -3.76
CA GLU A 121 -2.49 19.96 -3.48
C GLU A 121 -1.84 20.79 -2.35
N PHE A 122 -1.07 20.10 -1.50
CA PHE A 122 -0.32 20.68 -0.38
C PHE A 122 1.16 20.40 -0.58
N GLU A 123 1.99 21.43 -0.47
CA GLU A 123 3.44 21.27 -0.50
C GLU A 123 3.92 20.59 0.79
N VAL A 124 4.83 19.63 0.64
CA VAL A 124 5.51 19.01 1.78
C VAL A 124 7.01 19.28 1.66
N PRO A 125 7.75 19.31 2.77
CA PRO A 125 9.21 19.37 2.71
C PRO A 125 9.71 18.20 1.86
N GLY A 126 10.63 18.45 0.93
CA GLY A 126 11.11 17.48 -0.05
C GLY A 126 11.50 16.14 0.54
N GLY A 127 11.57 15.12 -0.26
CA GLY A 127 11.95 13.79 0.18
C GLY A 127 11.13 12.66 -0.42
N MET A 128 10.43 12.91 -1.51
CA MET A 128 9.76 11.87 -2.30
C MET A 128 8.66 11.14 -1.50
N PRO A 129 7.50 11.79 -1.24
CA PRO A 129 6.40 11.16 -0.52
C PRO A 129 5.90 9.90 -1.25
N SER A 130 5.85 8.77 -0.55
CA SER A 130 5.55 7.44 -1.12
C SER A 130 4.26 6.84 -0.53
N GLY A 131 4.34 6.04 0.52
CA GLY A 131 3.16 5.47 1.17
C GLY A 131 2.38 6.52 1.97
N ILE A 132 1.07 6.34 2.11
CA ILE A 132 0.19 7.19 2.91
C ILE A 132 -0.87 6.35 3.62
N ALA A 133 -1.18 6.68 4.86
CA ALA A 133 -2.20 6.03 5.67
C ALA A 133 -3.01 7.04 6.49
N ALA A 134 -4.25 6.71 6.79
CA ALA A 134 -5.04 7.42 7.78
C ALA A 134 -4.55 7.06 9.19
N GLY A 135 -4.23 8.07 10.00
CA GLY A 135 -3.80 7.89 11.37
C GLY A 135 -4.96 7.83 12.37
N PRO A 136 -4.70 7.35 13.58
CA PRO A 136 -5.70 7.28 14.64
C PRO A 136 -6.06 8.66 15.23
N ASP A 137 -5.37 9.71 14.80
CA ASP A 137 -5.52 11.10 15.21
C ASP A 137 -6.21 11.96 14.14
N ASP A 138 -6.97 11.33 13.23
CA ASP A 138 -7.66 11.94 12.08
C ASP A 138 -6.74 12.65 11.07
N ALA A 139 -5.42 12.56 11.21
CA ALA A 139 -4.45 13.07 10.26
C ALA A 139 -4.03 11.97 9.26
N LEU A 140 -3.40 12.38 8.16
CA LEU A 140 -2.75 11.47 7.24
C LEU A 140 -1.26 11.41 7.58
N TRP A 141 -0.71 10.20 7.54
CA TRP A 141 0.71 9.94 7.78
C TRP A 141 1.33 9.35 6.51
N PHE A 142 2.50 9.82 6.13
CA PHE A 142 3.13 9.41 4.88
C PHE A 142 4.64 9.23 5.04
N THR A 143 5.21 8.38 4.20
CA THR A 143 6.66 8.16 4.16
C THR A 143 7.31 9.15 3.22
N LEU A 144 8.50 9.65 3.60
CA LEU A 144 9.40 10.44 2.75
C LEU A 144 10.60 9.58 2.40
N ASN A 145 10.52 8.87 1.27
CA ASN A 145 11.46 7.82 0.88
C ASN A 145 12.92 8.28 0.79
N GLN A 146 13.17 9.40 0.11
CA GLN A 146 14.51 9.99 -0.01
C GLN A 146 14.84 10.97 1.13
N GLY A 147 13.86 11.31 1.94
CA GLY A 147 14.01 12.19 3.08
C GLY A 147 14.35 11.46 4.38
N ASP A 148 14.36 10.12 4.39
CA ASP A 148 14.51 9.29 5.59
C ASP A 148 13.64 9.82 6.75
N ALA A 149 12.34 10.02 6.48
CA ALA A 149 11.43 10.63 7.44
C ALA A 149 9.98 10.14 7.28
N ILE A 150 9.19 10.37 8.31
CA ILE A 150 7.74 10.21 8.29
C ILE A 150 7.10 11.60 8.36
N GLY A 151 6.22 11.89 7.40
CA GLY A 151 5.42 13.10 7.37
C GLY A 151 4.04 12.86 7.98
N ARG A 152 3.48 13.91 8.56
CA ARG A 152 2.10 13.97 9.05
C ARG A 152 1.43 15.22 8.47
N ILE A 153 0.23 15.08 7.91
CA ILE A 153 -0.57 16.20 7.40
C ILE A 153 -1.96 16.18 8.00
N THR A 154 -2.40 17.30 8.54
CA THR A 154 -3.80 17.46 9.02
C THR A 154 -4.76 17.61 7.85
N LEU A 155 -6.05 17.44 8.09
CA LEU A 155 -7.10 17.67 7.08
C LEU A 155 -7.17 19.13 6.61
N SER A 156 -6.55 20.07 7.34
CA SER A 156 -6.39 21.49 6.97
C SER A 156 -5.12 21.79 6.18
N GLY A 157 -4.21 20.79 6.02
CA GLY A 157 -2.98 20.93 5.25
C GLY A 157 -1.74 21.31 6.06
N GLU A 158 -1.80 21.29 7.40
CA GLU A 158 -0.62 21.54 8.24
C GLU A 158 0.28 20.31 8.25
N VAL A 159 1.56 20.50 7.87
CA VAL A 159 2.55 19.42 7.74
C VAL A 159 3.54 19.44 8.89
N THR A 160 3.83 18.26 9.43
CA THR A 160 4.91 17.99 10.39
C THR A 160 5.79 16.87 9.88
N VAL A 161 7.09 16.92 10.09
CA VAL A 161 8.04 15.89 9.65
C VAL A 161 8.85 15.36 10.81
N HIS A 162 9.00 14.04 10.88
CA HIS A 162 9.72 13.30 11.90
C HIS A 162 10.88 12.53 11.25
N PRO A 163 12.14 12.99 11.39
CA PRO A 163 13.31 12.30 10.85
C PRO A 163 13.49 10.91 11.46
N LEU A 164 13.85 9.92 10.64
CA LEU A 164 14.18 8.59 11.12
C LEU A 164 15.56 8.55 11.78
N PRO A 165 15.76 7.70 12.79
CA PRO A 165 17.08 7.51 13.42
C PRO A 165 18.10 6.91 12.44
N THR A 166 17.67 6.01 11.54
CA THR A 166 18.54 5.33 10.57
C THR A 166 18.65 6.12 9.28
N ALA A 167 19.86 6.51 8.88
CA ALA A 167 20.14 7.11 7.59
C ALA A 167 20.11 6.07 6.48
N GLY A 168 19.59 6.45 5.30
CA GLY A 168 19.39 5.53 4.17
C GLY A 168 18.27 4.52 4.41
N ALA A 169 17.37 4.82 5.33
CA ALA A 169 16.21 3.99 5.67
C ALA A 169 15.28 3.76 4.50
N ALA A 170 15.06 4.79 3.68
CA ALA A 170 14.19 4.78 2.51
C ALA A 170 12.79 4.19 2.82
N PRO A 171 11.99 4.80 3.71
CA PRO A 171 10.67 4.28 4.05
C PRO A 171 9.74 4.32 2.83
N VAL A 172 8.94 3.24 2.60
CA VAL A 172 8.09 3.14 1.38
C VAL A 172 6.62 3.02 1.67
N HIS A 173 6.19 2.19 2.60
CA HIS A 173 4.78 1.96 2.91
C HIS A 173 4.52 2.13 4.40
N ILE A 174 3.30 2.55 4.75
CA ILE A 174 2.87 2.85 6.11
C ILE A 174 1.42 2.43 6.32
N THR A 175 1.08 1.99 7.52
CA THR A 175 -0.28 1.59 7.91
C THR A 175 -0.55 1.94 9.38
N ALA A 176 -1.82 2.12 9.74
CA ALA A 176 -2.21 2.20 11.14
C ALA A 176 -2.10 0.83 11.82
N GLY A 177 -1.46 0.78 12.99
CA GLY A 177 -1.34 -0.42 13.79
C GLY A 177 -2.47 -0.59 14.82
N PRO A 178 -2.64 -1.80 15.38
CA PRO A 178 -3.68 -2.09 16.35
C PRO A 178 -3.41 -1.44 17.72
N ASP A 179 -2.21 -0.93 17.93
CA ASP A 179 -1.74 -0.28 19.15
C ASP A 179 -1.85 1.25 19.14
N GLY A 180 -2.57 1.81 18.14
CA GLY A 180 -2.77 3.26 17.98
C GLY A 180 -1.53 4.00 17.49
N ALA A 181 -0.54 3.32 16.93
CA ALA A 181 0.61 3.89 16.25
C ALA A 181 0.55 3.65 14.74
N LEU A 182 1.45 4.27 14.01
CA LEU A 182 1.70 3.96 12.59
C LEU A 182 2.89 3.02 12.51
N TRP A 183 2.80 2.06 11.58
CA TRP A 183 3.86 1.10 11.30
C TRP A 183 4.27 1.22 9.84
N PHE A 184 5.55 1.20 9.56
CA PHE A 184 6.10 1.41 8.22
C PHE A 184 7.27 0.50 7.94
N VAL A 185 7.58 0.31 6.67
CA VAL A 185 8.71 -0.51 6.22
C VAL A 185 9.80 0.37 5.62
N GLU A 186 11.03 0.06 5.97
CA GLU A 186 12.24 0.77 5.53
C GLU A 186 13.03 -0.14 4.57
N ILE A 187 12.76 0.02 3.27
CA ILE A 187 13.30 -0.85 2.21
C ILE A 187 14.83 -0.75 2.09
N GLY A 188 15.40 0.45 2.36
CA GLY A 188 16.83 0.68 2.29
C GLY A 188 17.59 0.09 3.47
N ALA A 189 17.02 0.17 4.67
CA ALA A 189 17.63 -0.32 5.89
C ALA A 189 17.28 -1.78 6.23
N GLY A 190 16.26 -2.37 5.59
CA GLY A 190 15.82 -3.73 5.88
C GLY A 190 15.26 -3.86 7.30
N GLN A 191 14.31 -3.01 7.65
CA GLN A 191 13.68 -3.01 8.98
C GLN A 191 12.24 -2.52 8.93
N VAL A 192 11.52 -2.74 10.02
CA VAL A 192 10.17 -2.19 10.26
C VAL A 192 10.31 -1.05 11.26
N GLY A 193 9.64 0.06 10.98
CA GLY A 193 9.56 1.19 11.88
C GLY A 193 8.17 1.33 12.48
N ARG A 194 8.09 1.93 13.67
CA ARG A 194 6.88 2.30 14.39
C ARG A 194 6.99 3.75 14.85
N ILE A 195 5.96 4.54 14.61
CA ILE A 195 5.87 5.92 15.11
C ILE A 195 4.54 6.13 15.82
N ASP A 196 4.55 6.64 17.02
CA ASP A 196 3.32 7.02 17.71
C ASP A 196 2.87 8.44 17.31
N VAL A 197 1.65 8.83 17.66
CA VAL A 197 1.08 10.14 17.32
C VAL A 197 1.82 11.33 17.95
N THR A 198 2.73 11.09 18.90
CA THR A 198 3.62 12.11 19.48
C THR A 198 4.92 12.30 18.70
N GLY A 199 5.18 11.42 17.72
CA GLY A 199 6.39 11.44 16.89
C GLY A 199 7.53 10.58 17.44
N LYS A 200 7.29 9.74 18.47
CA LYS A 200 8.31 8.83 19.00
C LYS A 200 8.47 7.63 18.06
N ILE A 201 9.68 7.44 17.54
CA ILE A 201 10.03 6.37 16.60
C ILE A 201 10.75 5.23 17.32
N THR A 202 10.45 4.01 16.90
CA THR A 202 11.16 2.78 17.26
C THR A 202 11.38 1.97 15.99
N GLU A 203 12.57 1.41 15.80
CA GLU A 203 12.97 0.64 14.63
C GLU A 203 13.29 -0.82 15.03
N TYR A 204 12.85 -1.78 14.22
CA TYR A 204 12.98 -3.21 14.42
C TYR A 204 13.73 -3.82 13.22
N PRO A 205 15.03 -4.10 13.35
CA PRO A 205 15.83 -4.72 12.29
C PRO A 205 15.30 -6.11 11.93
N LEU A 206 15.16 -6.38 10.62
CA LEU A 206 14.84 -7.73 10.13
C LEU A 206 16.02 -8.68 10.33
N PRO A 207 15.78 -9.99 10.49
CA PRO A 207 16.84 -11.01 10.52
C PRO A 207 17.75 -10.96 9.29
N ASP A 208 17.16 -10.79 8.10
CA ASP A 208 17.87 -10.48 6.86
C ASP A 208 17.67 -9.00 6.49
N ARG A 209 18.71 -8.20 6.68
CA ARG A 209 18.72 -6.76 6.33
C ARG A 209 18.61 -6.49 4.81
N ALA A 210 18.85 -7.50 3.98
CA ALA A 210 18.72 -7.41 2.52
C ALA A 210 17.32 -7.81 2.02
N ALA A 211 16.39 -8.16 2.90
CA ALA A 211 15.06 -8.66 2.55
C ALA A 211 14.19 -7.65 1.78
N ARG A 212 14.50 -6.35 1.87
CA ARG A 212 13.77 -5.26 1.20
C ARG A 212 12.26 -5.28 1.49
N PRO A 213 11.83 -4.99 2.71
CA PRO A 213 10.41 -4.93 3.04
C PRO A 213 9.73 -3.84 2.22
N HIS A 214 8.55 -4.16 1.61
CA HIS A 214 7.94 -3.28 0.61
C HIS A 214 6.55 -2.76 1.00
N ALA A 215 5.64 -3.62 1.44
CA ALA A 215 4.29 -3.23 1.86
C ALA A 215 3.98 -3.79 3.25
N ILE A 216 3.08 -3.16 4.00
CA ILE A 216 2.72 -3.54 5.37
C ILE A 216 1.23 -3.28 5.62
N VAL A 217 0.55 -4.21 6.32
CA VAL A 217 -0.84 -4.08 6.77
C VAL A 217 -1.02 -4.62 8.17
N THR A 218 -2.06 -4.17 8.87
CA THR A 218 -2.51 -4.80 10.11
C THR A 218 -3.29 -6.07 9.81
N GLY A 219 -2.86 -7.20 10.34
CA GLY A 219 -3.51 -8.49 10.20
C GLY A 219 -4.68 -8.70 11.16
N PRO A 220 -5.52 -9.71 10.92
CA PRO A 220 -6.68 -10.02 11.77
C PRO A 220 -6.28 -10.57 13.14
N ASP A 221 -5.04 -11.00 13.30
CA ASP A 221 -4.44 -11.51 14.54
C ASP A 221 -3.83 -10.40 15.43
N GLY A 222 -4.00 -9.13 15.03
CA GLY A 222 -3.44 -7.98 15.74
C GLY A 222 -1.93 -7.80 15.59
N ALA A 223 -1.29 -8.51 14.65
CA ALA A 223 0.09 -8.27 14.24
C ALA A 223 0.15 -7.47 12.94
N LEU A 224 1.33 -6.96 12.61
CA LEU A 224 1.60 -6.34 11.30
C LEU A 224 2.19 -7.41 10.38
N TRP A 225 1.68 -7.46 9.15
CA TRP A 225 2.16 -8.35 8.10
C TRP A 225 2.80 -7.52 6.99
N PHE A 226 3.94 -7.93 6.49
CA PHE A 226 4.67 -7.19 5.46
C PHE A 226 5.29 -8.12 4.43
N THR A 227 5.48 -7.60 3.22
CA THR A 227 6.14 -8.31 2.14
C THR A 227 7.65 -8.07 2.18
N GLU A 228 8.42 -9.11 1.90
CA GLU A 228 9.87 -9.06 1.72
C GLU A 228 10.19 -9.35 0.26
N TRP A 229 10.29 -8.28 -0.53
CA TRP A 229 10.41 -8.37 -2.00
C TRP A 229 11.62 -9.16 -2.47
N ALA A 230 12.80 -8.93 -1.84
CA ALA A 230 14.04 -9.54 -2.30
C ALA A 230 14.19 -11.03 -1.90
N THR A 231 13.48 -11.47 -0.86
CA THR A 231 13.55 -12.85 -0.35
C THR A 231 12.35 -13.71 -0.76
N GLY A 232 11.30 -13.09 -1.32
CA GLY A 232 10.06 -13.79 -1.67
C GLY A 232 9.33 -14.34 -0.46
N ARG A 233 9.33 -13.60 0.66
CA ARG A 233 8.71 -14.00 1.92
C ARG A 233 7.65 -13.01 2.37
N LEU A 234 6.87 -13.43 3.36
CA LEU A 234 6.10 -12.57 4.25
C LEU A 234 6.76 -12.50 5.60
N GLY A 235 6.90 -11.29 6.12
CA GLY A 235 7.22 -11.06 7.52
C GLY A 235 5.96 -10.78 8.33
N ARG A 236 5.98 -11.12 9.59
CA ARG A 236 4.98 -10.81 10.61
C ARG A 236 5.69 -10.24 11.82
N ILE A 237 5.22 -9.10 12.31
CA ILE A 237 5.76 -8.47 13.52
C ILE A 237 4.63 -8.17 14.50
N THR A 238 4.78 -8.60 15.74
CA THR A 238 3.85 -8.26 16.81
C THR A 238 4.13 -6.86 17.35
N VAL A 239 3.19 -6.26 18.05
CA VAL A 239 3.34 -4.90 18.60
C VAL A 239 4.46 -4.79 19.66
N ASP A 240 4.93 -5.90 20.20
CA ASP A 240 6.09 -5.97 21.11
C ASP A 240 7.44 -6.16 20.37
N GLY A 241 7.41 -6.26 19.02
CA GLY A 241 8.59 -6.33 18.17
C GLY A 241 9.08 -7.75 17.85
N THR A 242 8.33 -8.80 18.17
CA THR A 242 8.69 -10.17 17.79
C THR A 242 8.44 -10.38 16.30
N ILE A 243 9.48 -10.78 15.55
CA ILE A 243 9.44 -10.97 14.09
C ILE A 243 9.44 -12.47 13.77
N GLU A 244 8.57 -12.86 12.84
CA GLU A 244 8.47 -14.18 12.22
C GLU A 244 8.44 -14.04 10.71
N GLU A 245 9.01 -15.01 9.98
CA GLU A 245 9.08 -15.02 8.52
C GLU A 245 8.41 -16.28 7.96
N TYR A 246 7.66 -16.14 6.88
CA TYR A 246 6.92 -17.20 6.20
C TYR A 246 7.29 -17.26 4.73
N ALA A 247 7.68 -18.43 4.24
CA ALA A 247 7.93 -18.61 2.81
C ALA A 247 6.63 -18.51 2.01
N LEU A 248 6.65 -17.74 0.92
CA LEU A 248 5.56 -17.72 -0.05
C LEU A 248 5.63 -18.93 -0.98
N PRO A 249 4.48 -19.42 -1.49
CA PRO A 249 4.46 -20.48 -2.46
C PRO A 249 5.20 -20.09 -3.75
N GLU A 250 6.08 -20.92 -4.24
CA GLU A 250 6.76 -20.72 -5.53
C GLU A 250 5.77 -20.95 -6.69
N ILE A 251 5.74 -20.02 -7.65
CA ILE A 251 4.93 -20.12 -8.87
C ILE A 251 5.74 -20.71 -10.03
N SER A 252 7.03 -20.45 -10.01
CA SER A 252 8.02 -20.89 -11.02
C SER A 252 9.38 -21.07 -10.34
N ALA A 253 10.43 -21.39 -11.10
CA ALA A 253 11.81 -21.42 -10.60
C ALA A 253 12.37 -20.01 -10.20
N GLN A 254 11.56 -18.95 -10.33
CA GLN A 254 11.87 -17.61 -9.88
C GLN A 254 11.30 -17.38 -8.48
N ALA A 255 11.99 -16.59 -7.68
CA ALA A 255 11.48 -16.15 -6.38
C ALA A 255 10.13 -15.44 -6.57
N ALA A 256 9.21 -15.66 -5.66
CA ALA A 256 7.99 -14.86 -5.60
C ALA A 256 8.40 -13.39 -5.39
N GLU A 257 7.91 -12.49 -6.21
CA GLU A 257 8.15 -11.04 -6.09
C GLU A 257 6.91 -10.41 -5.44
N PRO A 258 6.81 -10.44 -4.08
CA PRO A 258 5.64 -9.94 -3.39
C PRO A 258 5.68 -8.43 -3.30
N HIS A 259 4.62 -7.76 -3.77
CA HIS A 259 4.43 -6.32 -3.66
C HIS A 259 3.34 -5.98 -2.65
N GLY A 260 2.13 -5.67 -3.09
CA GLY A 260 1.01 -5.32 -2.22
C GLY A 260 0.46 -6.51 -1.45
N LEU A 261 -0.12 -6.24 -0.28
CA LEU A 261 -0.85 -7.22 0.51
C LEU A 261 -2.09 -6.58 1.17
N THR A 262 -3.07 -7.41 1.49
CA THR A 262 -4.30 -6.98 2.18
C THR A 262 -4.88 -8.12 3.02
N VAL A 263 -5.73 -7.77 3.99
CA VAL A 263 -6.62 -8.76 4.62
C VAL A 263 -7.79 -9.00 3.68
N GLY A 264 -7.96 -10.22 3.24
CA GLY A 264 -9.06 -10.61 2.38
C GLY A 264 -10.41 -10.69 3.09
N PRO A 265 -11.52 -10.82 2.34
CA PRO A 265 -12.87 -10.93 2.89
C PRO A 265 -13.08 -12.21 3.72
N ASP A 266 -12.18 -13.17 3.56
CA ASP A 266 -12.13 -14.46 4.26
C ASP A 266 -11.20 -14.45 5.50
N GLY A 267 -10.66 -13.27 5.87
CA GLY A 267 -9.75 -13.10 6.99
C GLY A 267 -8.31 -13.59 6.75
N ALA A 268 -8.00 -14.09 5.56
CA ALA A 268 -6.63 -14.48 5.20
C ALA A 268 -5.80 -13.27 4.73
N ILE A 269 -4.49 -13.38 4.76
CA ILE A 269 -3.60 -12.41 4.09
C ILE A 269 -3.52 -12.78 2.60
N TRP A 270 -3.82 -11.81 1.74
CA TRP A 270 -3.68 -11.93 0.29
C TRP A 270 -2.55 -11.05 -0.20
N VAL A 271 -1.72 -11.60 -1.06
CA VAL A 271 -0.48 -10.97 -1.55
C VAL A 271 -0.48 -10.94 -3.07
N ALA A 272 -0.19 -9.79 -3.64
CA ALA A 272 0.05 -9.61 -5.06
C ALA A 272 1.50 -10.05 -5.39
N LEU A 273 1.63 -11.03 -6.28
CA LEU A 273 2.92 -11.55 -6.74
C LEU A 273 3.13 -11.13 -8.19
N GLU A 274 4.16 -10.33 -8.46
CA GLU A 274 4.46 -9.81 -9.81
C GLU A 274 4.80 -10.94 -10.79
N THR A 275 5.10 -12.12 -10.28
CA THR A 275 5.25 -13.35 -11.06
C THR A 275 3.92 -13.91 -11.64
N GLY A 276 2.79 -13.22 -11.48
CA GLY A 276 1.51 -13.52 -12.13
C GLY A 276 0.51 -14.30 -11.29
N ALA A 277 0.44 -14.07 -9.98
CA ALA A 277 -0.56 -14.68 -9.12
C ALA A 277 -0.95 -13.83 -7.90
N LEU A 278 -2.06 -14.18 -7.28
CA LEU A 278 -2.41 -13.79 -5.92
C LEU A 278 -2.18 -14.97 -4.98
N ALA A 279 -1.42 -14.78 -3.92
CA ALA A 279 -1.19 -15.78 -2.89
C ALA A 279 -2.11 -15.53 -1.69
N ARG A 280 -2.79 -16.60 -1.22
CA ARG A 280 -3.61 -16.60 -0.02
C ARG A 280 -2.86 -17.35 1.10
N ILE A 281 -2.65 -16.69 2.21
CA ILE A 281 -1.94 -17.21 3.38
C ILE A 281 -2.89 -17.20 4.57
N GLU A 282 -3.07 -18.35 5.20
CA GLU A 282 -3.85 -18.45 6.42
C GLU A 282 -3.09 -17.85 7.58
N VAL A 283 -3.78 -17.06 8.41
CA VAL A 283 -3.20 -16.45 9.59
C VAL A 283 -3.21 -17.47 10.72
N PRO A 284 -2.07 -17.73 11.38
CA PRO A 284 -2.02 -18.67 12.49
C PRO A 284 -2.98 -18.28 13.62
N GLY A 285 -3.87 -19.18 14.02
CA GLY A 285 -4.77 -18.99 15.16
C GLY A 285 -6.03 -18.16 14.90
N SER A 286 -6.38 -17.85 13.65
CA SER A 286 -7.67 -17.26 13.28
C SER A 286 -8.78 -18.30 13.12
#